data_edf6f60c7f1db6b9dcf1ac12f51637c3
#
_entry.id   edf6f60c7f1db6b9dcf1ac12f51637c3
#
_cell.length_a   1.000
_cell.length_b   1.000
_cell.length_c   1.000
_cell.angle_alpha   90.00
_cell.angle_beta   90.00
_cell.angle_gamma   90.00
#
_symmetry.space_group_name_H-M   'P 1'
#
loop_
_entity.id
_entity.type
_entity.pdbx_description
1 polymer ?
#
loop_
_entity_poly.entity_id
_entity_poly.type
_entity_poly.pdbx_seq_one_letter_code
_entity_poly.pdbx_strand_id
1 'polypeptide(L)'
;MKRFLNCFMLIIFITAFCEAKVNQWDKMKEVYENIPLPTFPDKTYLITDYYNGTDSLYTSAINKAISVCSAQGGGVVVIPDGVYKTAPIRMKSNVNLHLSDKTLLMFTTDYNLFDTVLTRIEGIDCYNISPLIYAYGETNMAITGNGVMDGMASEANWFSKERIDGVTLKNGKKVAEKTVLYDLKEDSVPFEKRVFKGKTGMRPQFINLYKCKNVLLEGFTLNRSPFWLIHPLLSENITVRKVKMQSHGYNNDGCDPESCKNILIEDCDFDTGDDCIAIKSGRDEDGRYWNIPSENIIVRNCRMKDGHAGVAMGSEITGGCYNVWVENCLMDSPNLSRIIRIKSNAIRGGEVKNVYVRNITVGQCDESILGMEMKYWHVDDGPYPPYFHNIYLENIKSNKSRYLL
;
A
#
# COMPACT_ATOMS: atom_id res chain seq x y z
N MET A 1 -9.52 86.91 15.70
CA MET A 1 -9.18 85.57 16.17
C MET A 1 -9.65 84.55 15.12
N LYS A 2 -8.73 84.09 14.23
CA LYS A 2 -9.01 83.07 13.23
C LYS A 2 -8.44 81.75 13.73
N ARG A 3 -9.34 80.78 13.94
CA ARG A 3 -8.90 79.36 14.29
C ARG A 3 -8.58 78.66 13.00
N PHE A 4 -7.30 78.17 12.86
CA PHE A 4 -6.90 77.22 11.82
C PHE A 4 -7.29 75.85 12.28
N LEU A 5 -8.08 75.13 11.47
CA LEU A 5 -8.42 73.71 11.65
C LEU A 5 -7.41 72.89 10.83
N ASN A 6 -6.47 72.25 11.49
CA ASN A 6 -5.56 71.29 10.85
C ASN A 6 -6.32 69.99 10.61
N CYS A 7 -6.58 69.67 9.36
CA CYS A 7 -7.11 68.35 8.92
C CYS A 7 -5.95 67.41 8.71
N PHE A 8 -5.73 66.45 9.63
CA PHE A 8 -4.77 65.38 9.44
C PHE A 8 -5.45 64.31 8.55
N MET A 9 -4.96 64.16 7.32
CA MET A 9 -5.39 63.13 6.39
C MET A 9 -4.60 61.84 6.72
N LEU A 10 -5.25 60.85 7.36
CA LEU A 10 -4.67 59.55 7.65
C LEU A 10 -4.74 58.69 6.37
N ILE A 11 -3.61 58.54 5.68
CA ILE A 11 -3.50 57.63 4.53
C ILE A 11 -3.28 56.23 5.07
N ILE A 12 -4.32 55.38 5.04
CA ILE A 12 -4.20 53.93 5.34
C ILE A 12 -3.73 53.25 4.08
N PHE A 13 -2.45 52.84 4.07
CA PHE A 13 -1.95 51.89 3.07
C PHE A 13 -2.50 50.47 3.38
N ILE A 14 -3.54 50.06 2.65
CA ILE A 14 -3.96 48.67 2.61
C ILE A 14 -2.99 47.93 1.66
N THR A 15 -1.93 47.35 2.20
CA THR A 15 -1.14 46.35 1.48
C THR A 15 -2.00 45.08 1.38
N ALA A 16 -2.68 44.90 0.25
CA ALA A 16 -3.29 43.64 -0.09
C ALA A 16 -2.13 42.65 -0.33
N PHE A 17 -1.81 41.80 0.67
CA PHE A 17 -1.02 40.61 0.47
C PHE A 17 -1.84 39.70 -0.43
N CYS A 18 -1.56 39.74 -1.73
CA CYS A 18 -1.99 38.71 -2.65
C CYS A 18 -1.13 37.47 -2.29
N GLU A 19 -1.63 36.62 -1.40
CA GLU A 19 -1.03 35.28 -1.24
C GLU A 19 -1.10 34.62 -2.61
N ALA A 20 0.05 34.46 -3.24
CA ALA A 20 0.18 33.71 -4.48
C ALA A 20 -0.35 32.30 -4.18
N LYS A 21 -1.47 31.93 -4.79
CA LYS A 21 -2.06 30.60 -4.64
C LYS A 21 -1.01 29.60 -5.06
N VAL A 22 -0.37 28.91 -4.11
CA VAL A 22 0.66 27.89 -4.38
C VAL A 22 0.07 26.89 -5.36
N ASN A 23 0.71 26.73 -6.51
CA ASN A 23 0.29 25.75 -7.49
C ASN A 23 0.47 24.36 -6.85
N GLN A 24 -0.60 23.59 -6.80
CA GLN A 24 -0.58 22.26 -6.13
C GLN A 24 0.39 21.28 -6.82
N TRP A 25 0.66 21.47 -8.10
CA TRP A 25 1.64 20.67 -8.82
C TRP A 25 3.11 21.05 -8.50
N ASP A 26 3.35 22.30 -8.13
CA ASP A 26 4.67 22.72 -7.59
C ASP A 26 4.91 22.09 -6.22
N LYS A 27 3.86 22.01 -5.38
CA LYS A 27 3.93 21.28 -4.11
C LYS A 27 4.20 19.79 -4.32
N MET A 28 3.55 19.15 -5.31
CA MET A 28 3.85 17.76 -5.67
C MET A 28 5.32 17.60 -6.04
N LYS A 29 5.86 18.52 -6.86
CA LYS A 29 7.27 18.50 -7.28
C LYS A 29 8.21 18.61 -6.07
N GLU A 30 7.91 19.51 -5.14
CA GLU A 30 8.67 19.63 -3.90
C GLU A 30 8.68 18.31 -3.10
N VAL A 31 7.51 17.67 -2.92
CA VAL A 31 7.41 16.37 -2.25
C VAL A 31 8.22 15.31 -2.99
N TYR A 32 8.09 15.24 -4.32
CA TYR A 32 8.79 14.29 -5.17
C TYR A 32 10.33 14.40 -5.03
N GLU A 33 10.85 15.63 -5.09
CA GLU A 33 12.29 15.91 -5.01
C GLU A 33 12.87 15.63 -3.62
N ASN A 34 12.03 15.61 -2.58
CA ASN A 34 12.44 15.39 -1.20
C ASN A 34 12.22 13.96 -0.69
N ILE A 35 11.74 13.02 -1.51
CA ILE A 35 11.70 11.60 -1.13
C ILE A 35 13.10 11.00 -1.32
N PRO A 36 13.82 10.67 -0.24
CA PRO A 36 15.17 10.16 -0.36
C PRO A 36 15.17 8.71 -0.85
N LEU A 37 16.09 8.38 -1.74
CA LEU A 37 16.37 7.01 -2.10
C LEU A 37 17.42 6.41 -1.16
N PRO A 38 17.29 5.13 -0.78
CA PRO A 38 18.29 4.45 0.03
C PRO A 38 19.62 4.29 -0.74
N THR A 39 20.71 4.34 -0.01
CA THR A 39 22.06 4.09 -0.55
C THR A 39 22.73 2.96 0.22
N PHE A 40 23.57 2.18 -0.45
CA PHE A 40 24.19 0.99 0.11
C PHE A 40 25.70 1.00 -0.14
N PRO A 41 26.50 0.43 0.79
CA PRO A 41 27.91 0.15 0.53
C PRO A 41 28.09 -0.77 -0.68
N ASP A 42 29.21 -0.62 -1.38
CA ASP A 42 29.60 -1.50 -2.48
C ASP A 42 30.17 -2.83 -1.95
N LYS A 43 29.28 -3.62 -1.36
CA LYS A 43 29.55 -4.97 -0.82
C LYS A 43 28.45 -5.91 -1.29
N THR A 44 28.84 -7.06 -1.80
CA THR A 44 27.93 -8.07 -2.32
C THR A 44 27.96 -9.34 -1.49
N TYR A 45 26.79 -9.91 -1.23
CA TYR A 45 26.58 -11.16 -0.50
C TYR A 45 25.71 -12.08 -1.35
N LEU A 46 26.31 -13.16 -1.88
CA LEU A 46 25.54 -14.14 -2.67
C LEU A 46 24.78 -15.09 -1.74
N ILE A 47 23.50 -15.34 -1.96
CA ILE A 47 22.74 -16.29 -1.13
C ILE A 47 23.31 -17.70 -1.22
N THR A 48 23.95 -18.06 -2.33
CA THR A 48 24.57 -19.35 -2.56
C THR A 48 25.74 -19.64 -1.60
N ASP A 49 26.43 -18.59 -1.12
CA ASP A 49 27.54 -18.73 -0.16
C ASP A 49 27.06 -19.11 1.25
N TYR A 50 25.76 -18.95 1.51
CA TYR A 50 25.10 -19.27 2.77
C TYR A 50 24.23 -20.52 2.70
N TYR A 51 24.15 -21.17 1.52
CA TYR A 51 23.36 -22.37 1.34
C TYR A 51 24.14 -23.61 1.78
N ASN A 52 23.54 -24.43 2.64
CA ASN A 52 24.19 -25.60 3.21
C ASN A 52 24.20 -26.83 2.28
N GLY A 53 23.58 -26.75 1.10
CA GLY A 53 23.52 -27.81 0.10
C GLY A 53 22.50 -28.93 0.38
N THR A 54 21.78 -28.88 1.50
CA THR A 54 20.84 -29.93 1.92
C THR A 54 19.41 -29.49 2.10
N ASP A 55 19.19 -28.23 2.37
CA ASP A 55 17.84 -27.68 2.60
C ASP A 55 17.01 -27.70 1.32
N SER A 56 15.72 -28.06 1.42
CA SER A 56 14.78 -28.01 0.30
C SER A 56 14.37 -26.56 -0.06
N LEU A 57 14.59 -25.60 0.86
CA LEU A 57 14.29 -24.20 0.72
C LEU A 57 15.54 -23.34 0.98
N TYR A 58 15.65 -22.24 0.23
CA TYR A 58 16.71 -21.24 0.41
C TYR A 58 16.43 -20.23 1.53
N THR A 59 15.37 -20.41 2.31
CA THR A 59 14.94 -19.48 3.36
C THR A 59 16.04 -19.14 4.35
N SER A 60 16.73 -20.19 4.85
CA SER A 60 17.84 -20.04 5.80
C SER A 60 19.00 -19.27 5.18
N ALA A 61 19.38 -19.60 3.97
CA ALA A 61 20.45 -18.95 3.22
C ALA A 61 20.15 -17.48 2.95
N ILE A 62 18.94 -17.15 2.46
CA ILE A 62 18.51 -15.78 2.17
C ILE A 62 18.50 -14.93 3.47
N ASN A 63 17.82 -15.42 4.51
CA ASN A 63 17.72 -14.68 5.78
C ASN A 63 19.09 -14.54 6.48
N LYS A 64 19.97 -15.51 6.33
CA LYS A 64 21.35 -15.43 6.85
C LYS A 64 22.16 -14.39 6.10
N ALA A 65 22.12 -14.38 4.76
CA ALA A 65 22.80 -13.38 3.93
C ALA A 65 22.34 -11.96 4.29
N ILE A 66 21.02 -11.73 4.40
CA ILE A 66 20.43 -10.46 4.82
C ILE A 66 20.94 -10.06 6.22
N SER A 67 20.94 -10.98 7.17
CA SER A 67 21.35 -10.70 8.55
C SER A 67 22.84 -10.36 8.64
N VAL A 68 23.70 -11.08 7.92
CA VAL A 68 25.14 -10.82 7.86
C VAL A 68 25.42 -9.49 7.17
N CYS A 69 24.79 -9.23 6.02
CA CYS A 69 24.91 -7.97 5.29
C CYS A 69 24.57 -6.77 6.19
N SER A 70 23.40 -6.80 6.84
CA SER A 70 22.96 -5.73 7.75
C SER A 70 23.94 -5.55 8.92
N ALA A 71 24.37 -6.64 9.58
CA ALA A 71 25.30 -6.60 10.72
C ALA A 71 26.69 -6.04 10.34
N GLN A 72 27.09 -6.17 9.07
CA GLN A 72 28.37 -5.66 8.55
C GLN A 72 28.28 -4.25 7.94
N GLY A 73 27.21 -3.52 8.25
CA GLY A 73 27.00 -2.14 7.83
C GLY A 73 26.26 -1.97 6.52
N GLY A 74 25.72 -3.06 5.94
CA GLY A 74 24.88 -3.03 4.76
C GLY A 74 25.60 -3.45 3.47
N GLY A 75 24.82 -3.44 2.37
CA GLY A 75 25.27 -3.82 1.04
C GLY A 75 24.15 -4.43 0.20
N VAL A 76 24.53 -5.22 -0.78
CA VAL A 76 23.64 -5.88 -1.74
C VAL A 76 23.65 -7.39 -1.51
N VAL A 77 22.50 -7.95 -1.13
CA VAL A 77 22.28 -9.39 -1.09
C VAL A 77 21.73 -9.83 -2.43
N VAL A 78 22.45 -10.67 -3.16
CA VAL A 78 22.09 -11.08 -4.52
C VAL A 78 21.49 -12.48 -4.51
N ILE A 79 20.30 -12.59 -5.12
CA ILE A 79 19.72 -13.84 -5.56
C ILE A 79 20.09 -13.99 -7.05
N PRO A 80 21.05 -14.85 -7.40
CA PRO A 80 21.53 -14.95 -8.78
C PRO A 80 20.50 -15.59 -9.71
N ASP A 81 20.78 -15.65 -10.99
CA ASP A 81 19.96 -16.34 -11.98
C ASP A 81 19.68 -17.78 -11.55
N GLY A 82 18.41 -18.19 -11.62
CA GLY A 82 18.00 -19.54 -11.23
C GLY A 82 16.60 -19.60 -10.63
N VAL A 83 16.21 -20.79 -10.22
CA VAL A 83 14.90 -21.05 -9.58
C VAL A 83 15.14 -21.40 -8.10
N TYR A 84 14.57 -20.61 -7.23
CA TYR A 84 14.74 -20.72 -5.79
C TYR A 84 13.39 -20.88 -5.10
N LYS A 85 13.29 -21.80 -4.17
CA LYS A 85 12.11 -21.95 -3.31
C LYS A 85 12.41 -21.40 -1.92
N THR A 86 11.49 -20.68 -1.32
CA THR A 86 11.65 -20.06 0.00
C THR A 86 10.36 -20.08 0.81
N ALA A 87 10.48 -19.99 2.12
CA ALA A 87 9.45 -19.55 3.05
C ALA A 87 9.63 -18.02 3.29
N PRO A 88 8.95 -17.39 4.27
CA PRO A 88 9.04 -15.95 4.48
C PRO A 88 10.45 -15.39 4.63
N ILE A 89 10.68 -14.22 4.01
CA ILE A 89 11.94 -13.48 4.08
C ILE A 89 11.78 -12.30 5.05
N ARG A 90 12.80 -12.08 5.89
CA ARG A 90 12.90 -10.97 6.83
C ARG A 90 13.90 -9.94 6.31
N MET A 91 13.42 -8.79 5.88
CA MET A 91 14.30 -7.69 5.51
C MET A 91 14.92 -7.04 6.75
N LYS A 92 16.08 -6.45 6.55
CA LYS A 92 16.87 -5.72 7.57
C LYS A 92 17.36 -4.40 7.02
N SER A 93 17.64 -3.48 7.95
CA SER A 93 18.18 -2.16 7.62
C SER A 93 19.50 -2.24 6.86
N ASN A 94 19.69 -1.28 5.96
CA ASN A 94 20.87 -1.12 5.11
C ASN A 94 21.11 -2.26 4.11
N VAL A 95 20.06 -3.01 3.73
CA VAL A 95 20.15 -4.14 2.79
C VAL A 95 19.36 -3.84 1.52
N ASN A 96 20.00 -4.03 0.38
CA ASN A 96 19.33 -4.18 -0.91
C ASN A 96 19.26 -5.66 -1.26
N LEU A 97 18.06 -6.24 -1.30
CA LEU A 97 17.82 -7.58 -1.83
C LEU A 97 17.67 -7.49 -3.34
N HIS A 98 18.66 -7.95 -4.09
CA HIS A 98 18.70 -7.84 -5.54
C HIS A 98 18.41 -9.18 -6.21
N LEU A 99 17.40 -9.19 -7.10
CA LEU A 99 17.04 -10.35 -7.92
C LEU A 99 17.65 -10.18 -9.31
N SER A 100 18.54 -11.06 -9.72
CA SER A 100 19.10 -11.07 -11.09
C SER A 100 18.02 -11.30 -12.14
N ASP A 101 18.32 -10.99 -13.40
CA ASP A 101 17.31 -10.88 -14.48
C ASP A 101 16.52 -12.18 -14.73
N LYS A 102 17.14 -13.35 -14.53
CA LYS A 102 16.50 -14.66 -14.72
C LYS A 102 16.20 -15.36 -13.40
N THR A 103 16.13 -14.63 -12.31
CA THR A 103 15.72 -15.16 -11.00
C THR A 103 14.23 -15.42 -10.97
N LEU A 104 13.85 -16.64 -10.57
CA LEU A 104 12.49 -16.99 -10.16
C LEU A 104 12.51 -17.41 -8.70
N LEU A 105 11.95 -16.56 -7.82
CA LEU A 105 11.82 -16.82 -6.39
C LEU A 105 10.40 -17.24 -6.05
N MET A 106 10.21 -18.52 -5.74
CA MET A 106 8.90 -19.13 -5.46
C MET A 106 8.68 -19.27 -3.96
N PHE A 107 7.58 -18.75 -3.44
CA PHE A 107 7.24 -18.90 -2.03
C PHE A 107 6.46 -20.19 -1.78
N THR A 108 6.78 -20.88 -0.69
CA THR A 108 6.01 -22.05 -0.25
C THR A 108 4.60 -21.66 0.16
N THR A 109 3.66 -22.58 -0.04
CA THR A 109 2.27 -22.43 0.44
C THR A 109 2.02 -23.21 1.74
N ASP A 110 3.07 -23.84 2.31
CA ASP A 110 3.01 -24.49 3.62
C ASP A 110 3.09 -23.45 4.73
N TYR A 111 1.93 -23.07 5.25
CA TYR A 111 1.80 -22.04 6.30
C TYR A 111 2.42 -22.47 7.64
N ASN A 112 2.76 -23.74 7.87
CA ASN A 112 3.48 -24.17 9.08
C ASN A 112 4.91 -23.61 9.11
N LEU A 113 5.44 -23.17 7.97
CA LEU A 113 6.74 -22.53 7.84
C LEU A 113 6.70 -20.99 8.00
N PHE A 114 5.53 -20.45 8.38
CA PHE A 114 5.33 -19.02 8.57
C PHE A 114 5.27 -18.69 10.06
N ASP A 115 6.17 -17.83 10.51
CA ASP A 115 6.09 -17.28 11.87
C ASP A 115 4.85 -16.39 12.04
N THR A 116 4.42 -16.24 13.28
CA THR A 116 3.39 -15.26 13.64
C THR A 116 4.04 -13.89 13.91
N VAL A 117 3.54 -12.85 13.26
CA VAL A 117 4.07 -11.48 13.40
C VAL A 117 2.95 -10.47 13.60
N LEU A 118 3.29 -9.31 14.16
CA LEU A 118 2.41 -8.16 14.17
C LEU A 118 2.23 -7.64 12.74
N THR A 119 0.99 -7.53 12.31
CA THR A 119 0.61 -6.98 11.01
C THR A 119 -0.77 -6.33 11.12
N ARG A 120 -1.35 -5.96 9.98
CA ARG A 120 -2.70 -5.40 9.91
C ARG A 120 -3.46 -6.06 8.78
N ILE A 121 -4.69 -6.46 9.04
CA ILE A 121 -5.60 -7.05 8.06
C ILE A 121 -6.80 -6.13 7.92
N GLU A 122 -7.02 -5.59 6.72
CA GLU A 122 -8.12 -4.68 6.39
C GLU A 122 -8.32 -3.55 7.42
N GLY A 123 -7.22 -2.89 7.79
CA GLY A 123 -7.25 -1.76 8.71
C GLY A 123 -7.25 -2.11 10.20
N ILE A 124 -7.20 -3.40 10.57
CA ILE A 124 -7.28 -3.89 11.95
C ILE A 124 -5.97 -4.57 12.35
N ASP A 125 -5.32 -4.08 13.42
CA ASP A 125 -4.07 -4.63 13.93
C ASP A 125 -4.28 -6.00 14.56
N CYS A 126 -3.39 -6.95 14.26
CA CYS A 126 -3.40 -8.30 14.81
C CYS A 126 -2.05 -8.99 14.64
N TYR A 127 -1.86 -10.10 15.33
CA TYR A 127 -0.80 -11.05 15.05
C TYR A 127 -1.32 -12.12 14.10
N ASN A 128 -0.71 -12.24 12.92
CA ASN A 128 -1.05 -13.21 11.89
C ASN A 128 0.20 -13.89 11.36
N ILE A 129 0.02 -14.91 10.51
CA ILE A 129 1.15 -15.49 9.77
C ILE A 129 1.87 -14.40 8.99
N SER A 130 3.20 -14.55 8.94
CA SER A 130 4.06 -13.56 8.29
C SER A 130 3.69 -13.31 6.84
N PRO A 131 3.74 -12.06 6.37
CA PRO A 131 3.86 -11.77 4.95
C PRO A 131 5.02 -12.53 4.29
N LEU A 132 4.95 -12.72 2.97
CA LEU A 132 6.00 -13.44 2.24
C LEU A 132 7.35 -12.72 2.37
N ILE A 133 7.33 -11.39 2.28
CA ILE A 133 8.47 -10.52 2.64
C ILE A 133 8.00 -9.53 3.69
N TYR A 134 8.70 -9.49 4.80
CA TYR A 134 8.34 -8.68 5.96
C TYR A 134 9.50 -7.85 6.48
N ALA A 135 9.21 -6.59 6.81
CA ALA A 135 10.10 -5.71 7.55
C ALA A 135 9.32 -5.00 8.67
N TYR A 136 9.94 -4.85 9.83
CA TYR A 136 9.36 -4.14 10.97
C TYR A 136 10.37 -3.19 11.60
N GLY A 137 10.10 -1.89 11.54
CA GLY A 137 10.96 -0.86 12.13
C GLY A 137 12.30 -0.67 11.43
N GLU A 138 12.46 -1.18 10.22
CA GLU A 138 13.71 -1.17 9.47
C GLU A 138 13.83 0.10 8.60
N THR A 139 15.05 0.51 8.34
CA THR A 139 15.33 1.72 7.55
C THR A 139 16.37 1.49 6.47
N ASN A 140 16.33 2.33 5.42
CA ASN A 140 17.32 2.29 4.34
C ASN A 140 17.43 0.91 3.70
N MET A 141 16.32 0.46 3.08
CA MET A 141 16.22 -0.86 2.45
C MET A 141 15.85 -0.75 0.99
N ALA A 142 16.18 -1.79 0.22
CA ALA A 142 15.65 -1.95 -1.13
C ALA A 142 15.35 -3.42 -1.47
N ILE A 143 14.43 -3.59 -2.42
CA ILE A 143 14.29 -4.81 -3.22
C ILE A 143 14.38 -4.36 -4.66
N THR A 144 15.37 -4.88 -5.40
CA THR A 144 15.66 -4.40 -6.76
C THR A 144 15.91 -5.55 -7.73
N GLY A 145 16.03 -5.21 -9.01
CA GLY A 145 16.35 -6.16 -10.09
C GLY A 145 15.14 -6.50 -10.95
N ASN A 146 15.33 -7.37 -11.94
CA ASN A 146 14.28 -7.69 -12.93
C ASN A 146 13.70 -9.10 -12.74
N GLY A 147 14.11 -9.83 -11.70
CA GLY A 147 13.62 -11.17 -11.39
C GLY A 147 12.13 -11.21 -11.06
N VAL A 148 11.60 -12.41 -10.96
CA VAL A 148 10.20 -12.69 -10.65
C VAL A 148 10.08 -13.28 -9.25
N MET A 149 9.18 -12.74 -8.44
CA MET A 149 8.76 -13.30 -7.17
C MET A 149 7.33 -13.83 -7.29
N ASP A 150 7.12 -15.09 -6.94
CA ASP A 150 5.87 -15.80 -7.13
C ASP A 150 5.33 -16.32 -5.79
N GLY A 151 4.17 -15.79 -5.36
CA GLY A 151 3.51 -16.21 -4.12
C GLY A 151 2.78 -17.54 -4.22
N MET A 152 2.75 -18.16 -5.42
CA MET A 152 2.17 -19.48 -5.70
C MET A 152 0.69 -19.63 -5.30
N ALA A 153 -0.02 -18.50 -5.13
CA ALA A 153 -1.43 -18.53 -4.73
C ALA A 153 -2.33 -19.13 -5.83
N SER A 154 -3.26 -19.96 -5.41
CA SER A 154 -4.21 -20.63 -6.29
C SER A 154 -5.43 -21.11 -5.50
N GLU A 155 -6.47 -21.58 -6.23
CA GLU A 155 -7.65 -22.23 -5.65
C GLU A 155 -7.31 -23.52 -4.87
N ALA A 156 -6.20 -24.18 -5.18
CA ALA A 156 -5.76 -25.40 -4.49
C ALA A 156 -5.07 -25.08 -3.13
N ASN A 157 -4.79 -23.81 -2.83
CA ASN A 157 -4.07 -23.45 -1.61
C ASN A 157 -4.63 -22.16 -0.96
N TRP A 158 -4.06 -21.00 -1.24
CA TRP A 158 -4.41 -19.73 -0.56
C TRP A 158 -5.86 -19.29 -0.79
N PHE A 159 -6.48 -19.64 -1.91
CA PHE A 159 -7.86 -19.34 -2.25
C PHE A 159 -8.79 -20.55 -2.09
N SER A 160 -8.31 -21.66 -1.51
CA SER A 160 -9.18 -22.82 -1.28
C SER A 160 -10.37 -22.42 -0.39
N LYS A 161 -11.55 -23.02 -0.65
CA LYS A 161 -12.75 -22.74 0.12
C LYS A 161 -12.56 -22.98 1.61
N GLU A 162 -11.82 -24.01 1.98
CA GLU A 162 -11.51 -24.33 3.38
C GLU A 162 -10.70 -23.23 4.07
N ARG A 163 -9.81 -22.52 3.34
CA ARG A 163 -9.06 -21.39 3.88
C ARG A 163 -9.86 -20.10 3.91
N ILE A 164 -10.61 -19.80 2.86
CA ILE A 164 -11.45 -18.58 2.80
C ILE A 164 -12.51 -18.62 3.89
N ASP A 165 -13.11 -19.80 4.11
CA ASP A 165 -14.06 -20.04 5.18
C ASP A 165 -13.38 -20.30 6.54
N GLY A 166 -12.05 -20.15 6.62
CA GLY A 166 -11.17 -20.44 7.77
C GLY A 166 -11.90 -20.41 9.13
N VAL A 167 -11.96 -21.57 9.83
CA VAL A 167 -13.09 -21.82 10.69
C VAL A 167 -12.69 -21.81 12.16
N THR A 168 -13.13 -20.82 12.86
CA THR A 168 -13.15 -20.83 14.34
C THR A 168 -14.55 -21.23 14.80
N LEU A 169 -14.63 -22.11 15.80
CA LEU A 169 -15.91 -22.42 16.45
C LEU A 169 -16.24 -21.33 17.47
N LYS A 170 -17.28 -20.55 17.19
CA LYS A 170 -17.85 -19.61 18.16
C LYS A 170 -19.27 -20.08 18.52
N ASN A 171 -19.49 -20.37 19.78
CA ASN A 171 -20.79 -20.88 20.27
C ASN A 171 -21.32 -22.09 19.48
N GLY A 172 -20.42 -23.01 19.06
CA GLY A 172 -20.77 -24.19 18.27
C GLY A 172 -21.00 -23.93 16.78
N LYS A 173 -20.91 -22.68 16.31
CA LYS A 173 -21.03 -22.31 14.91
C LYS A 173 -19.66 -22.06 14.29
N LYS A 174 -19.49 -22.51 13.06
CA LYS A 174 -18.31 -22.17 12.24
C LYS A 174 -18.43 -20.73 11.76
N VAL A 175 -17.40 -19.92 12.01
CA VAL A 175 -17.29 -18.54 11.53
C VAL A 175 -15.94 -18.32 10.87
N ALA A 176 -15.87 -17.51 9.84
CA ALA A 176 -14.60 -17.13 9.23
C ALA A 176 -13.73 -16.39 10.24
N GLU A 177 -12.42 -16.62 10.25
CA GLU A 177 -11.51 -15.97 11.19
C GLU A 177 -11.44 -14.45 11.03
N LYS A 178 -11.63 -13.96 9.81
CA LYS A 178 -11.81 -12.54 9.55
C LYS A 178 -13.00 -11.97 10.33
N THR A 179 -14.11 -12.72 10.44
CA THR A 179 -15.26 -12.34 11.30
C THR A 179 -14.85 -12.31 12.76
N VAL A 180 -14.05 -13.27 13.20
CA VAL A 180 -13.52 -13.28 14.59
C VAL A 180 -12.63 -12.05 14.84
N LEU A 181 -11.79 -11.66 13.88
CA LEU A 181 -10.99 -10.44 14.01
C LEU A 181 -11.86 -9.19 14.14
N TYR A 182 -12.93 -9.09 13.37
CA TYR A 182 -13.87 -7.96 13.45
C TYR A 182 -14.58 -7.94 14.81
N ASP A 183 -15.08 -9.10 15.30
CA ASP A 183 -15.71 -9.21 16.59
C ASP A 183 -14.74 -8.82 17.74
N LEU A 184 -13.49 -9.31 17.69
CA LEU A 184 -12.46 -8.94 18.70
C LEU A 184 -12.17 -7.43 18.70
N LYS A 185 -12.21 -6.79 17.54
CA LYS A 185 -12.07 -5.33 17.44
C LYS A 185 -13.29 -4.63 18.05
N GLU A 186 -14.51 -5.06 17.72
CA GLU A 186 -15.76 -4.49 18.25
C GLU A 186 -15.86 -4.66 19.77
N ASP A 187 -15.40 -5.79 20.29
CA ASP A 187 -15.30 -6.06 21.72
C ASP A 187 -14.12 -5.29 22.39
N SER A 188 -13.44 -4.40 21.67
CA SER A 188 -12.28 -3.61 22.13
C SER A 188 -11.14 -4.45 22.72
N VAL A 189 -10.96 -5.67 22.24
CA VAL A 189 -9.84 -6.53 22.65
C VAL A 189 -8.53 -5.92 22.17
N PRO A 190 -7.52 -5.70 23.04
CA PRO A 190 -6.22 -5.16 22.62
C PRO A 190 -5.59 -5.99 21.53
N PHE A 191 -4.93 -5.34 20.55
CA PHE A 191 -4.41 -6.02 19.35
C PHE A 191 -3.35 -7.08 19.69
N GLU A 192 -2.63 -6.96 20.81
CA GLU A 192 -1.67 -7.95 21.31
C GLU A 192 -2.34 -9.30 21.63
N LYS A 193 -3.64 -9.29 21.88
CA LYS A 193 -4.44 -10.48 22.17
C LYS A 193 -5.19 -11.01 20.94
N ARG A 194 -5.16 -10.28 19.80
CA ARG A 194 -5.75 -10.72 18.53
C ARG A 194 -4.74 -11.56 17.78
N VAL A 195 -4.58 -12.83 18.18
CA VAL A 195 -3.53 -13.72 17.68
C VAL A 195 -4.13 -14.85 16.86
N PHE A 196 -3.73 -14.93 15.60
CA PHE A 196 -4.13 -15.94 14.63
C PHE A 196 -2.91 -16.74 14.20
N LYS A 197 -3.01 -18.07 14.23
CA LYS A 197 -1.91 -18.97 13.97
C LYS A 197 -2.24 -19.94 12.83
N GLY A 198 -1.46 -19.91 11.79
CA GLY A 198 -1.28 -21.00 10.82
C GLY A 198 -2.49 -21.43 10.00
N LYS A 199 -3.47 -22.10 10.53
CA LYS A 199 -4.60 -22.70 9.76
C LYS A 199 -5.74 -21.73 9.48
N THR A 200 -5.42 -20.46 9.35
CA THR A 200 -6.41 -19.40 9.26
C THR A 200 -6.80 -19.08 7.83
N GLY A 201 -8.02 -18.59 7.65
CA GLY A 201 -8.46 -17.97 6.41
C GLY A 201 -7.81 -16.61 6.14
N MET A 202 -7.05 -16.08 7.11
CA MET A 202 -6.38 -14.78 6.98
C MET A 202 -5.07 -14.92 6.22
N ARG A 203 -5.13 -14.63 4.95
CA ARG A 203 -4.01 -14.75 4.02
C ARG A 203 -2.98 -13.64 4.25
N PRO A 204 -1.66 -13.92 4.12
CA PRO A 204 -0.62 -12.92 4.31
C PRO A 204 -0.48 -12.02 3.08
N GLN A 205 -0.04 -10.78 3.27
CA GLN A 205 0.40 -9.90 2.20
C GLN A 205 1.66 -10.46 1.51
N PHE A 206 1.95 -10.01 0.28
CA PHE A 206 3.21 -10.39 -0.36
C PHE A 206 4.39 -9.63 0.28
N ILE A 207 4.38 -8.30 0.22
CA ILE A 207 5.39 -7.43 0.86
C ILE A 207 4.68 -6.55 1.88
N ASN A 208 5.04 -6.67 3.16
CA ASN A 208 4.54 -5.77 4.19
C ASN A 208 5.72 -5.04 4.87
N LEU A 209 5.69 -3.72 4.78
CA LEU A 209 6.69 -2.82 5.34
C LEU A 209 6.06 -2.07 6.51
N TYR A 210 6.24 -2.58 7.73
CA TYR A 210 5.61 -2.04 8.92
C TYR A 210 6.56 -1.10 9.69
N LYS A 211 6.21 0.17 9.84
CA LYS A 211 7.03 1.23 10.48
C LYS A 211 8.42 1.36 9.86
N CYS A 212 8.50 1.22 8.54
CA CYS A 212 9.75 1.32 7.80
C CYS A 212 9.97 2.72 7.25
N LYS A 213 11.24 3.06 6.97
CA LYS A 213 11.60 4.37 6.44
C LYS A 213 12.69 4.26 5.36
N ASN A 214 12.58 5.11 4.33
CA ASN A 214 13.51 5.18 3.20
C ASN A 214 13.66 3.82 2.50
N VAL A 215 12.63 3.41 1.75
CA VAL A 215 12.59 2.11 1.08
C VAL A 215 12.41 2.28 -0.42
N LEU A 216 13.15 1.51 -1.20
CA LEU A 216 13.03 1.41 -2.65
C LEU A 216 12.59 0.01 -3.05
N LEU A 217 11.49 -0.08 -3.81
CA LEU A 217 11.02 -1.28 -4.48
C LEU A 217 11.10 -1.02 -5.99
N GLU A 218 12.01 -1.71 -6.71
CA GLU A 218 12.26 -1.37 -8.12
C GLU A 218 12.50 -2.57 -9.03
N GLY A 219 11.78 -2.62 -10.15
CA GLY A 219 12.11 -3.38 -11.36
C GLY A 219 11.49 -4.78 -11.44
N PHE A 220 11.32 -5.48 -10.35
CA PHE A 220 10.87 -6.87 -10.29
C PHE A 220 9.39 -7.06 -10.67
N THR A 221 9.03 -8.33 -10.85
CA THR A 221 7.64 -8.75 -11.08
C THR A 221 7.10 -9.51 -9.86
N LEU A 222 5.87 -9.20 -9.43
CA LEU A 222 5.11 -9.94 -8.43
C LEU A 222 3.98 -10.74 -9.09
N ASN A 223 3.95 -12.03 -8.84
CA ASN A 223 2.94 -12.93 -9.36
C ASN A 223 2.21 -13.67 -8.23
N ARG A 224 0.93 -13.99 -8.45
CA ARG A 224 0.12 -14.91 -7.65
C ARG A 224 0.21 -14.69 -6.14
N SER A 225 -0.10 -13.47 -5.70
CA SER A 225 -0.10 -13.10 -4.28
C SER A 225 -1.22 -13.79 -3.50
N PRO A 226 -0.99 -14.17 -2.24
CA PRO A 226 -2.07 -14.65 -1.37
C PRO A 226 -3.11 -13.57 -1.02
N PHE A 227 -2.70 -12.30 -0.93
CA PHE A 227 -3.51 -11.15 -0.50
C PHE A 227 -2.97 -9.88 -1.18
N TRP A 228 -3.04 -8.70 -0.57
CA TRP A 228 -2.46 -7.45 -1.07
C TRP A 228 -0.98 -7.62 -1.45
N LEU A 229 -0.57 -7.07 -2.59
CA LEU A 229 0.79 -7.30 -3.08
C LEU A 229 1.83 -6.47 -2.33
N ILE A 230 1.67 -5.15 -2.30
CA ILE A 230 2.62 -4.24 -1.61
C ILE A 230 1.84 -3.44 -0.57
N HIS A 231 2.15 -3.65 0.71
CA HIS A 231 1.49 -3.01 1.83
C HIS A 231 2.50 -2.29 2.74
N PRO A 232 2.88 -1.04 2.40
CA PRO A 232 3.54 -0.15 3.34
C PRO A 232 2.55 0.24 4.44
N LEU A 233 2.94 0.10 5.70
CA LEU A 233 2.09 0.34 6.86
C LEU A 233 2.80 1.20 7.88
N LEU A 234 2.22 2.34 8.28
CA LEU A 234 2.83 3.29 9.22
C LEU A 234 4.27 3.66 8.82
N SER A 235 4.51 3.80 7.52
CA SER A 235 5.84 3.92 6.93
C SER A 235 6.03 5.25 6.20
N GLU A 236 7.29 5.65 5.99
CA GLU A 236 7.62 6.96 5.44
C GLU A 236 8.71 6.86 4.37
N ASN A 237 8.61 7.70 3.32
CA ASN A 237 9.58 7.79 2.23
C ASN A 237 9.76 6.45 1.50
N ILE A 238 8.71 6.00 0.86
CA ILE A 238 8.69 4.74 0.10
C ILE A 238 8.57 5.05 -1.39
N THR A 239 9.48 4.52 -2.18
CA THR A 239 9.42 4.57 -3.63
C THR A 239 9.14 3.18 -4.20
N VAL A 240 8.08 3.06 -4.99
CA VAL A 240 7.71 1.86 -5.77
C VAL A 240 7.79 2.27 -7.24
N ARG A 241 8.75 1.75 -7.99
CA ARG A 241 8.91 2.13 -9.39
C ARG A 241 9.26 0.95 -10.29
N LYS A 242 8.72 0.96 -11.52
CA LYS A 242 8.98 -0.06 -12.54
C LYS A 242 8.65 -1.48 -12.08
N VAL A 243 7.77 -1.63 -11.09
CA VAL A 243 7.31 -2.93 -10.59
C VAL A 243 6.12 -3.39 -11.43
N LYS A 244 6.11 -4.67 -11.79
CA LYS A 244 4.98 -5.32 -12.46
C LYS A 244 4.22 -6.18 -11.46
N MET A 245 2.93 -5.93 -11.32
CA MET A 245 2.05 -6.65 -10.42
C MET A 245 1.01 -7.42 -11.23
N GLN A 246 1.10 -8.76 -11.22
CA GLN A 246 0.28 -9.67 -12.02
C GLN A 246 -0.36 -10.73 -11.11
N SER A 247 -1.53 -10.42 -10.55
CA SER A 247 -2.16 -11.28 -9.58
C SER A 247 -3.68 -11.09 -9.53
N HIS A 248 -4.43 -12.12 -9.88
CA HIS A 248 -5.90 -12.11 -10.00
C HIS A 248 -6.56 -13.03 -8.98
N GLY A 249 -6.32 -12.80 -7.71
CA GLY A 249 -7.01 -13.46 -6.60
C GLY A 249 -7.91 -12.51 -5.82
N TYR A 250 -8.65 -13.04 -4.87
CA TYR A 250 -9.45 -12.23 -3.95
C TYR A 250 -8.56 -11.29 -3.13
N ASN A 251 -8.89 -10.00 -3.07
CA ASN A 251 -8.14 -8.97 -2.39
C ASN A 251 -6.67 -8.89 -2.90
N ASN A 252 -6.47 -9.06 -4.18
CA ASN A 252 -5.17 -8.84 -4.80
C ASN A 252 -5.04 -7.39 -5.26
N ASP A 253 -5.11 -6.47 -4.28
CA ASP A 253 -4.78 -5.06 -4.47
C ASP A 253 -3.28 -4.94 -4.78
N GLY A 254 -2.91 -4.05 -5.71
CA GLY A 254 -1.51 -3.94 -6.15
C GLY A 254 -0.62 -3.24 -5.14
N CYS A 255 -0.99 -2.03 -4.70
CA CYS A 255 -0.21 -1.28 -3.71
C CYS A 255 -1.13 -0.51 -2.76
N ASP A 256 -1.03 -0.82 -1.47
CA ASP A 256 -1.89 -0.30 -0.41
C ASP A 256 -1.10 0.47 0.65
N PRO A 257 -0.69 1.73 0.38
CA PRO A 257 -0.10 2.55 1.42
C PRO A 257 -1.12 2.83 2.52
N GLU A 258 -0.82 2.42 3.75
CA GLU A 258 -1.73 2.58 4.89
C GLU A 258 -1.08 3.38 6.02
N SER A 259 -1.67 4.53 6.38
CA SER A 259 -1.11 5.47 7.37
C SER A 259 0.35 5.85 7.06
N CYS A 260 0.61 6.15 5.80
CA CYS A 260 1.95 6.38 5.26
C CYS A 260 2.16 7.83 4.83
N LYS A 261 3.44 8.25 4.82
CA LYS A 261 3.82 9.60 4.41
C LYS A 261 4.90 9.58 3.33
N ASN A 262 4.79 10.49 2.33
CA ASN A 262 5.75 10.64 1.25
C ASN A 262 5.94 9.33 0.45
N ILE A 263 4.94 8.94 -0.29
CA ILE A 263 4.94 7.72 -1.10
C ILE A 263 4.98 8.10 -2.57
N LEU A 264 5.90 7.52 -3.31
CA LEU A 264 5.99 7.62 -4.76
C LEU A 264 5.72 6.25 -5.39
N ILE A 265 4.74 6.20 -6.29
CA ILE A 265 4.42 5.03 -7.12
C ILE A 265 4.53 5.49 -8.57
N GLU A 266 5.57 5.04 -9.28
CA GLU A 266 5.82 5.52 -10.66
C GLU A 266 6.25 4.42 -11.62
N ASP A 267 5.90 4.58 -12.89
CA ASP A 267 6.29 3.69 -13.99
C ASP A 267 5.91 2.21 -13.74
N CYS A 268 4.87 1.95 -12.93
CA CYS A 268 4.43 0.60 -12.56
C CYS A 268 3.33 0.06 -13.50
N ASP A 269 3.32 -1.26 -13.69
CA ASP A 269 2.28 -1.99 -14.40
C ASP A 269 1.40 -2.76 -13.39
N PHE A 270 0.09 -2.49 -13.39
CA PHE A 270 -0.91 -3.17 -12.57
C PHE A 270 -1.83 -4.03 -13.44
N ASP A 271 -1.94 -5.29 -13.08
CA ASP A 271 -2.83 -6.29 -13.66
C ASP A 271 -3.33 -7.15 -12.48
N THR A 272 -4.34 -6.64 -11.78
CA THR A 272 -4.71 -7.07 -10.42
C THR A 272 -6.17 -7.50 -10.32
N GLY A 273 -6.47 -8.31 -9.32
CA GLY A 273 -7.81 -8.84 -9.10
C GLY A 273 -8.69 -7.98 -8.19
N ASP A 274 -8.13 -6.92 -7.60
CA ASP A 274 -8.84 -5.91 -6.80
C ASP A 274 -8.29 -4.51 -7.16
N ASP A 275 -8.36 -3.50 -6.28
CA ASP A 275 -7.91 -2.15 -6.60
C ASP A 275 -6.41 -2.14 -7.02
N CYS A 276 -6.04 -1.45 -8.11
CA CYS A 276 -4.63 -1.34 -8.50
C CYS A 276 -3.82 -0.63 -7.41
N ILE A 277 -4.35 0.46 -6.87
CA ILE A 277 -3.78 1.19 -5.73
C ILE A 277 -4.93 1.50 -4.77
N ALA A 278 -4.79 1.14 -3.48
CA ALA A 278 -5.78 1.49 -2.46
C ALA A 278 -5.12 2.16 -1.25
N ILE A 279 -5.21 3.47 -1.19
CA ILE A 279 -4.68 4.29 -0.09
C ILE A 279 -5.57 4.13 1.13
N LYS A 280 -5.00 3.78 2.27
CA LYS A 280 -5.70 3.47 3.51
C LYS A 280 -5.10 4.20 4.71
N SER A 281 -5.81 4.26 5.84
CA SER A 281 -5.33 4.85 7.09
C SER A 281 -6.03 4.29 8.33
N GLY A 282 -6.21 2.97 8.34
CA GLY A 282 -6.84 2.24 9.44
C GLY A 282 -8.36 2.23 9.40
N ARG A 283 -8.93 1.31 10.16
CA ARG A 283 -10.36 1.06 10.20
C ARG A 283 -10.93 1.28 11.60
N ASP A 284 -11.99 2.08 11.69
CA ASP A 284 -12.82 2.26 12.86
C ASP A 284 -11.97 2.63 14.11
N GLU A 285 -12.10 1.94 15.23
CA GLU A 285 -11.38 2.19 16.48
C GLU A 285 -9.86 2.06 16.32
N ASP A 286 -9.37 1.07 15.57
CA ASP A 286 -7.94 0.88 15.33
C ASP A 286 -7.38 2.06 14.52
N GLY A 287 -8.13 2.54 13.53
CA GLY A 287 -7.77 3.75 12.78
C GLY A 287 -7.75 5.00 13.66
N ARG A 288 -8.72 5.15 14.55
CA ARG A 288 -8.79 6.26 15.53
C ARG A 288 -7.69 6.17 16.59
N TYR A 289 -7.33 4.96 17.02
CA TYR A 289 -6.24 4.74 17.97
C TYR A 289 -4.90 5.27 17.42
N TRP A 290 -4.57 4.93 16.17
CA TRP A 290 -3.36 5.44 15.55
C TRP A 290 -3.48 6.90 15.15
N ASN A 291 -4.63 7.31 14.62
CA ASN A 291 -4.92 8.66 14.14
C ASN A 291 -3.81 9.23 13.22
N ILE A 292 -3.27 8.37 12.36
CA ILE A 292 -2.21 8.72 11.41
C ILE A 292 -2.79 8.65 10.00
N PRO A 293 -2.82 9.77 9.28
CA PRO A 293 -3.30 9.80 7.89
C PRO A 293 -2.31 9.16 6.92
N SER A 294 -2.79 8.84 5.73
CA SER A 294 -1.91 8.71 4.57
C SER A 294 -1.79 10.08 3.90
N GLU A 295 -0.58 10.59 3.74
CA GLU A 295 -0.34 11.92 3.17
C GLU A 295 0.84 11.99 2.21
N ASN A 296 0.75 12.91 1.26
CA ASN A 296 1.76 13.12 0.24
C ASN A 296 2.01 11.86 -0.60
N ILE A 297 0.96 11.40 -1.26
CA ILE A 297 1.00 10.21 -2.12
C ILE A 297 1.03 10.64 -3.59
N ILE A 298 2.06 10.23 -4.31
CA ILE A 298 2.24 10.55 -5.74
C ILE A 298 2.15 9.27 -6.55
N VAL A 299 1.22 9.24 -7.51
CA VAL A 299 1.05 8.17 -8.49
C VAL A 299 1.26 8.77 -9.87
N ARG A 300 2.24 8.27 -10.62
CA ARG A 300 2.54 8.84 -11.95
C ARG A 300 3.04 7.81 -12.96
N ASN A 301 2.77 8.07 -14.23
CA ASN A 301 3.27 7.27 -15.35
C ASN A 301 2.93 5.77 -15.25
N CYS A 302 1.90 5.41 -14.49
CA CYS A 302 1.51 4.03 -14.27
C CYS A 302 0.56 3.53 -15.34
N ARG A 303 0.57 2.23 -15.58
CA ARG A 303 -0.36 1.54 -16.44
C ARG A 303 -1.21 0.57 -15.63
N MET A 304 -2.53 0.74 -15.67
CA MET A 304 -3.50 -0.10 -14.98
C MET A 304 -4.30 -0.87 -16.04
N LYS A 305 -4.02 -2.18 -16.12
CA LYS A 305 -4.58 -3.08 -17.14
C LYS A 305 -5.83 -3.79 -16.67
N ASP A 306 -5.89 -4.11 -15.39
CA ASP A 306 -7.06 -4.70 -14.75
C ASP A 306 -7.09 -4.38 -13.25
N GLY A 307 -8.29 -4.43 -12.64
CA GLY A 307 -8.53 -4.13 -11.23
C GLY A 307 -9.94 -3.62 -10.97
N HIS A 308 -10.31 -3.42 -9.70
CA HIS A 308 -11.61 -2.81 -9.34
C HIS A 308 -11.57 -1.28 -9.45
N ALA A 309 -10.48 -0.65 -9.05
CA ALA A 309 -10.25 0.78 -9.28
C ALA A 309 -8.80 1.04 -9.69
N GLY A 310 -8.58 2.11 -10.46
CA GLY A 310 -7.22 2.56 -10.77
C GLY A 310 -6.53 3.08 -9.52
N VAL A 311 -7.09 4.15 -8.91
CA VAL A 311 -6.64 4.65 -7.62
C VAL A 311 -7.84 4.80 -6.68
N ALA A 312 -7.85 4.02 -5.62
CA ALA A 312 -8.85 4.09 -4.56
C ALA A 312 -8.29 4.79 -3.32
N MET A 313 -9.12 5.56 -2.63
CA MET A 313 -8.92 6.05 -1.27
C MET A 313 -9.99 5.41 -0.41
N GLY A 314 -9.57 4.51 0.48
CA GLY A 314 -10.49 3.71 1.31
C GLY A 314 -10.62 2.24 0.89
N SER A 315 -11.52 1.56 1.57
CA SER A 315 -12.53 2.08 2.51
C SER A 315 -11.97 2.35 3.93
N GLU A 316 -10.85 1.81 4.28
CA GLU A 316 -10.19 1.98 5.59
C GLU A 316 -9.41 3.31 5.61
N ILE A 317 -10.12 4.43 5.81
CA ILE A 317 -9.53 5.79 5.81
C ILE A 317 -9.87 6.58 7.08
N THR A 318 -10.04 5.89 8.19
CA THR A 318 -10.42 6.51 9.46
C THR A 318 -9.42 7.59 9.91
N GLY A 319 -8.11 7.37 9.67
CA GLY A 319 -7.06 8.34 10.00
C GLY A 319 -6.93 9.50 9.01
N GLY A 320 -7.67 9.46 7.89
CA GLY A 320 -7.62 10.51 6.84
C GLY A 320 -6.68 10.19 5.67
N CYS A 321 -6.90 10.90 4.55
CA CYS A 321 -6.10 10.78 3.33
C CYS A 321 -5.91 12.16 2.71
N TYR A 322 -4.66 12.66 2.64
CA TYR A 322 -4.35 14.04 2.31
C TYR A 322 -3.29 14.17 1.24
N ASN A 323 -3.46 15.15 0.35
CA ASN A 323 -2.46 15.49 -0.67
C ASN A 323 -2.10 14.28 -1.55
N VAL A 324 -3.06 13.85 -2.36
CA VAL A 324 -2.88 12.77 -3.33
C VAL A 324 -2.77 13.37 -4.72
N TRP A 325 -1.72 13.03 -5.46
CA TRP A 325 -1.53 13.44 -6.84
C TRP A 325 -1.47 12.22 -7.74
N VAL A 326 -2.27 12.24 -8.81
CA VAL A 326 -2.29 11.19 -9.83
C VAL A 326 -2.09 11.85 -11.19
N GLU A 327 -1.02 11.49 -11.91
CA GLU A 327 -0.77 12.09 -13.21
C GLU A 327 -0.21 11.12 -14.26
N ASN A 328 -0.51 11.42 -15.54
CA ASN A 328 0.10 10.75 -16.69
C ASN A 328 -0.10 9.23 -16.69
N CYS A 329 -1.26 8.74 -16.25
CA CYS A 329 -1.53 7.30 -16.18
C CYS A 329 -2.40 6.84 -17.35
N LEU A 330 -2.18 5.60 -17.78
CA LEU A 330 -3.02 4.88 -18.73
C LEU A 330 -3.83 3.81 -18.00
N MET A 331 -5.14 3.90 -18.07
CA MET A 331 -6.07 2.98 -17.41
C MET A 331 -7.03 2.41 -18.46
N ASP A 332 -6.94 1.11 -18.73
CA ASP A 332 -7.67 0.49 -19.84
C ASP A 332 -8.02 -0.97 -19.54
N SER A 333 -9.23 -1.19 -19.03
CA SER A 333 -9.79 -2.51 -18.84
C SER A 333 -11.32 -2.49 -18.78
N PRO A 334 -12.01 -3.45 -19.39
CA PRO A 334 -13.45 -3.60 -19.24
C PRO A 334 -13.86 -4.02 -17.81
N ASN A 335 -12.92 -4.52 -17.01
CA ASN A 335 -13.17 -4.96 -15.63
C ASN A 335 -12.87 -3.86 -14.60
N LEU A 336 -12.15 -2.80 -15.01
CA LEU A 336 -11.83 -1.67 -14.15
C LEU A 336 -13.13 -0.87 -13.89
N SER A 337 -13.70 -1.03 -12.72
CA SER A 337 -15.00 -0.40 -12.42
C SER A 337 -14.90 1.12 -12.37
N ARG A 338 -13.87 1.64 -11.72
CA ARG A 338 -13.68 3.07 -11.53
C ARG A 338 -12.21 3.48 -11.73
N ILE A 339 -12.02 4.65 -12.28
CA ILE A 339 -10.67 5.22 -12.48
C ILE A 339 -10.13 5.79 -11.17
N ILE A 340 -10.91 6.67 -10.54
CA ILE A 340 -10.66 7.22 -9.20
C ILE A 340 -11.84 6.84 -8.32
N ARG A 341 -11.56 6.28 -7.15
CA ARG A 341 -12.60 5.86 -6.21
C ARG A 341 -12.31 6.38 -4.81
N ILE A 342 -13.32 7.00 -4.17
CA ILE A 342 -13.25 7.41 -2.76
C ILE A 342 -14.40 6.72 -2.04
N LYS A 343 -14.11 5.93 -1.02
CA LYS A 343 -15.12 5.10 -0.34
C LYS A 343 -14.92 5.10 1.16
N SER A 344 -15.99 5.34 1.92
CA SER A 344 -16.07 5.22 3.38
C SER A 344 -17.52 5.09 3.82
N ASN A 345 -17.76 5.07 5.12
CA ASN A 345 -19.09 5.06 5.72
C ASN A 345 -19.10 5.76 7.08
N ALA A 346 -20.30 5.91 7.67
CA ALA A 346 -20.49 6.67 8.91
C ALA A 346 -19.92 6.01 10.18
N ILE A 347 -19.46 4.76 10.13
CA ILE A 347 -18.73 4.09 11.22
C ILE A 347 -17.23 4.37 11.11
N ARG A 348 -16.68 4.28 9.90
CA ARG A 348 -15.26 4.55 9.61
C ARG A 348 -14.93 6.02 9.70
N GLY A 349 -15.75 6.86 9.11
CA GLY A 349 -15.47 8.28 8.98
C GLY A 349 -14.31 8.56 8.04
N GLY A 350 -13.46 9.47 8.48
CA GLY A 350 -12.26 9.90 7.77
C GLY A 350 -12.46 11.08 6.86
N GLU A 351 -11.42 11.90 6.75
CA GLU A 351 -11.38 13.04 5.84
C GLU A 351 -10.50 12.69 4.63
N VAL A 352 -11.01 12.95 3.42
CA VAL A 352 -10.20 12.90 2.18
C VAL A 352 -10.15 14.30 1.59
N LYS A 353 -8.95 14.86 1.46
CA LYS A 353 -8.78 16.22 0.92
C LYS A 353 -7.55 16.37 0.05
N ASN A 354 -7.63 17.37 -0.83
CA ASN A 354 -6.54 17.76 -1.71
C ASN A 354 -6.14 16.61 -2.64
N VAL A 355 -7.08 16.11 -3.41
CA VAL A 355 -6.87 15.08 -4.44
C VAL A 355 -6.79 15.75 -5.80
N TYR A 356 -5.67 15.60 -6.47
CA TYR A 356 -5.37 16.23 -7.75
C TYR A 356 -5.07 15.18 -8.81
N VAL A 357 -5.87 15.15 -9.86
CA VAL A 357 -5.75 14.14 -10.93
C VAL A 357 -5.63 14.86 -12.26
N ARG A 358 -4.60 14.55 -13.06
CA ARG A 358 -4.44 15.14 -14.39
C ARG A 358 -3.84 14.20 -15.42
N ASN A 359 -4.10 14.52 -16.69
CA ASN A 359 -3.50 13.83 -17.83
C ASN A 359 -3.73 12.32 -17.77
N ILE A 360 -4.95 11.87 -17.51
CA ILE A 360 -5.29 10.46 -17.49
C ILE A 360 -5.88 10.07 -18.85
N THR A 361 -5.33 9.01 -19.42
CA THR A 361 -5.90 8.37 -20.61
C THR A 361 -6.66 7.12 -20.18
N VAL A 362 -7.96 7.11 -20.43
CA VAL A 362 -8.84 5.96 -20.18
C VAL A 362 -9.22 5.33 -21.51
N GLY A 363 -8.73 4.13 -21.78
CA GLY A 363 -9.18 3.34 -22.92
C GLY A 363 -10.64 2.93 -22.70
N GLN A 364 -10.88 2.19 -21.65
CA GLN A 364 -12.23 1.84 -21.17
C GLN A 364 -12.24 1.59 -19.66
N CYS A 365 -13.41 1.79 -19.05
CA CYS A 365 -13.74 1.31 -17.71
C CYS A 365 -15.21 0.93 -17.65
N ASP A 366 -15.58 0.07 -16.70
CA ASP A 366 -16.95 -0.45 -16.63
C ASP A 366 -17.96 0.59 -16.16
N GLU A 367 -17.64 1.35 -15.10
CA GLU A 367 -18.60 2.29 -14.51
C GLU A 367 -18.23 3.75 -14.74
N SER A 368 -17.33 4.31 -13.92
CA SER A 368 -17.13 5.76 -13.87
C SER A 368 -15.67 6.22 -13.80
N ILE A 369 -15.45 7.46 -14.21
CA ILE A 369 -14.15 8.13 -14.07
C ILE A 369 -13.91 8.47 -12.59
N LEU A 370 -14.92 9.03 -11.91
CA LEU A 370 -14.85 9.30 -10.47
C LEU A 370 -16.05 8.66 -9.78
N GLY A 371 -15.80 7.89 -8.73
CA GLY A 371 -16.81 7.35 -7.83
C GLY A 371 -16.57 7.80 -6.39
N MET A 372 -17.59 8.36 -5.73
CA MET A 372 -17.53 8.77 -4.33
C MET A 372 -18.65 8.09 -3.55
N GLU A 373 -18.29 7.22 -2.61
CA GLU A 373 -19.24 6.41 -1.83
C GLU A 373 -19.09 6.73 -0.33
N MET A 374 -20.04 7.49 0.24
CA MET A 374 -20.08 7.82 1.67
C MET A 374 -20.90 6.82 2.50
N LYS A 375 -21.57 5.87 1.84
CA LYS A 375 -22.38 4.81 2.45
C LYS A 375 -21.88 3.43 2.05
N TYR A 376 -20.56 3.27 2.05
CA TYR A 376 -19.93 2.02 1.63
C TYR A 376 -20.45 0.85 2.48
N TRP A 377 -20.80 -0.28 1.82
CA TRP A 377 -21.52 -1.41 2.40
C TRP A 377 -22.92 -1.06 2.93
N HIS A 378 -23.57 0.00 2.37
CA HIS A 378 -24.90 0.46 2.79
C HIS A 378 -24.98 0.88 4.27
N VAL A 379 -23.87 1.28 4.87
CA VAL A 379 -23.82 1.81 6.22
C VAL A 379 -23.94 3.33 6.16
N ASP A 380 -25.11 3.84 6.51
CA ASP A 380 -25.44 5.27 6.50
C ASP A 380 -25.66 5.88 7.88
N ASP A 381 -25.81 5.06 8.91
CA ASP A 381 -25.94 5.49 10.29
C ASP A 381 -24.64 5.24 11.07
N GLY A 382 -24.12 6.28 11.73
CA GLY A 382 -22.93 6.19 12.56
C GLY A 382 -22.46 7.56 13.05
N PRO A 383 -21.63 7.60 14.10
CA PRO A 383 -21.20 8.84 14.73
C PRO A 383 -20.09 9.59 13.97
N TYR A 384 -19.58 9.01 12.88
CA TYR A 384 -18.42 9.52 12.16
C TYR A 384 -18.70 9.71 10.67
N PRO A 385 -19.49 10.71 10.22
CA PRO A 385 -19.73 10.93 8.81
C PRO A 385 -18.39 11.21 8.08
N PRO A 386 -18.12 10.57 6.93
CA PRO A 386 -16.93 10.85 6.15
C PRO A 386 -17.02 12.24 5.51
N TYR A 387 -15.87 12.88 5.26
CA TYR A 387 -15.80 14.19 4.64
C TYR A 387 -14.81 14.21 3.48
N PHE A 388 -15.31 14.44 2.24
CA PHE A 388 -14.51 14.48 1.02
C PHE A 388 -14.58 15.88 0.40
N HIS A 389 -13.42 16.50 0.18
CA HIS A 389 -13.39 17.85 -0.40
C HIS A 389 -12.06 18.18 -1.10
N ASN A 390 -12.04 19.26 -1.88
CA ASN A 390 -10.89 19.70 -2.66
C ASN A 390 -10.39 18.57 -3.61
N ILE A 391 -11.31 18.08 -4.46
CA ILE A 391 -11.04 17.02 -5.43
C ILE A 391 -11.07 17.65 -6.82
N TYR A 392 -9.98 17.55 -7.56
CA TYR A 392 -9.79 18.22 -8.85
C TYR A 392 -9.37 17.21 -9.91
N LEU A 393 -10.09 17.17 -11.00
CA LEU A 393 -9.76 16.36 -12.19
C LEU A 393 -9.52 17.30 -13.37
N GLU A 394 -8.40 17.13 -14.07
CA GLU A 394 -7.98 17.97 -15.18
C GLU A 394 -7.45 17.12 -16.33
N ASN A 395 -7.84 17.42 -17.56
CA ASN A 395 -7.37 16.77 -18.77
C ASN A 395 -7.50 15.23 -18.70
N ILE A 396 -8.72 14.75 -18.46
CA ILE A 396 -9.06 13.32 -18.48
C ILE A 396 -9.66 12.99 -19.86
N LYS A 397 -9.07 12.04 -20.57
CA LYS A 397 -9.57 11.57 -21.87
C LYS A 397 -10.10 10.15 -21.70
N SER A 398 -11.37 9.92 -22.00
CA SER A 398 -11.99 8.59 -21.95
C SER A 398 -12.59 8.22 -23.30
N ASN A 399 -12.29 7.02 -23.77
CA ASN A 399 -12.93 6.46 -24.96
C ASN A 399 -14.25 5.76 -24.61
N LYS A 400 -14.30 5.10 -23.46
CA LYS A 400 -15.50 4.37 -23.03
C LYS A 400 -15.60 4.31 -21.51
N SER A 401 -16.66 4.87 -20.97
CA SER A 401 -17.11 4.73 -19.59
C SER A 401 -18.63 4.85 -19.55
N ARG A 402 -19.27 4.25 -18.54
CA ARG A 402 -20.73 4.34 -18.40
C ARG A 402 -21.14 5.70 -17.89
N TYR A 403 -20.37 6.24 -16.94
CA TYR A 403 -20.61 7.54 -16.31
C TYR A 403 -19.33 8.34 -16.21
N LEU A 404 -19.45 9.65 -16.09
CA LEU A 404 -18.34 10.54 -15.74
C LEU A 404 -18.16 10.57 -14.21
N LEU A 405 -19.26 10.70 -13.47
CA LEU A 405 -19.36 10.75 -12.01
C LEU A 405 -20.38 9.73 -11.52
#